data_d08d16d32be557f563d95af744680097
#
_entry.id   d08d16d32be557f563d95af744680097
#
_cell.length_a   1.000
_cell.length_b   1.000
_cell.length_c   1.000
_cell.angle_alpha   90.00
_cell.angle_beta   90.00
_cell.angle_gamma   90.00
#
_symmetry.space_group_name_H-M   'P 1'
#
loop_
_entity.id
_entity.type
_entity.pdbx_description
1 polymer ?
#
loop_
_entity_poly.entity_id
_entity_poly.type
_entity_poly.pdbx_seq_one_letter_code
_entity_poly.pdbx_strand_id
1 'polypeptide(L)'
;KGDILAFLEEKKIPWREDITNQDTAYQRNWIRKELLPLLKENLNPGAVRHIADAADDIGKWRKYIREQAECEAEHVIFHEGKEVLLRRDVCRGLPEVLQKEILSLFLEQGISGVKDVTRAHYEALYEKIAEKGNGTFSLPGGYFVVCDYEHFRLTKNKPQKQENICVECDMASGNIVEMDGVYYRFR
;
A
#
# COMPACT_ATOMS: atom_id res chain seq x y z
N LYS A 1 -5.53 -4.10 31.78
CA LYS A 1 -5.83 -3.10 32.84
C LYS A 1 -6.03 -3.80 34.19
N GLY A 2 -6.81 -4.88 34.26
CA GLY A 2 -7.05 -5.65 35.49
C GLY A 2 -5.76 -6.08 36.18
N ASP A 3 -4.86 -6.72 35.44
CA ASP A 3 -3.58 -7.22 35.95
C ASP A 3 -2.67 -6.10 36.48
N ILE A 4 -2.69 -4.93 35.81
CA ILE A 4 -1.92 -3.75 36.24
C ILE A 4 -2.50 -3.21 37.57
N LEU A 5 -3.82 -3.12 37.70
CA LEU A 5 -4.46 -2.66 38.91
C LEU A 5 -4.19 -3.62 40.08
N ALA A 6 -4.33 -4.93 39.85
CA ALA A 6 -4.02 -5.95 40.84
C ALA A 6 -2.55 -5.87 41.33
N PHE A 7 -1.62 -5.65 40.36
CA PHE A 7 -0.21 -5.46 40.71
C PHE A 7 0.03 -4.18 41.54
N LEU A 8 -0.62 -3.08 41.18
CA LEU A 8 -0.48 -1.81 41.92
C LEU A 8 -1.05 -1.92 43.33
N GLU A 9 -2.18 -2.62 43.49
CA GLU A 9 -2.79 -2.91 44.79
C GLU A 9 -1.88 -3.81 45.66
N GLU A 10 -1.36 -4.92 45.09
CA GLU A 10 -0.41 -5.80 45.78
C GLU A 10 0.82 -5.04 46.30
N LYS A 11 1.38 -4.15 45.46
CA LYS A 11 2.56 -3.37 45.82
C LYS A 11 2.24 -2.09 46.60
N LYS A 12 0.97 -1.80 46.89
CA LYS A 12 0.49 -0.59 47.59
C LYS A 12 0.99 0.71 46.93
N ILE A 13 1.08 0.72 45.58
CA ILE A 13 1.50 1.88 44.82
C ILE A 13 0.27 2.74 44.56
N PRO A 14 0.26 4.02 45.02
CA PRO A 14 -0.87 4.92 44.75
C PRO A 14 -0.94 5.26 43.25
N TRP A 15 -2.15 5.18 42.69
CA TRP A 15 -2.42 5.53 41.30
C TRP A 15 -3.60 6.49 41.20
N ARG A 16 -3.63 7.32 40.15
CA ARG A 16 -4.75 8.21 39.85
C ARG A 16 -5.46 7.73 38.59
N GLU A 17 -6.77 7.69 38.67
CA GLU A 17 -7.58 7.49 37.46
C GLU A 17 -7.81 8.84 36.76
N ASP A 18 -7.48 8.89 35.48
CA ASP A 18 -7.75 10.06 34.66
C ASP A 18 -9.27 10.18 34.44
N ILE A 19 -9.82 11.32 34.85
CA ILE A 19 -11.27 11.61 34.76
C ILE A 19 -11.75 11.51 33.30
N THR A 20 -10.89 11.83 32.32
CA THR A 20 -11.23 11.72 30.89
C THR A 20 -11.52 10.28 30.45
N ASN A 21 -11.07 9.26 31.18
CA ASN A 21 -11.42 7.86 30.95
C ASN A 21 -12.91 7.57 31.20
N GLN A 22 -13.61 8.46 31.87
CA GLN A 22 -15.04 8.34 32.14
C GLN A 22 -15.89 8.97 31.03
N ASP A 23 -15.31 9.84 30.22
CA ASP A 23 -16.02 10.57 29.18
C ASP A 23 -16.30 9.71 27.96
N THR A 24 -17.57 9.38 27.71
CA THR A 24 -18.04 8.59 26.58
C THR A 24 -18.11 9.40 25.26
N ALA A 25 -17.85 10.71 25.28
CA ALA A 25 -17.66 11.49 24.07
C ALA A 25 -16.46 10.99 23.25
N TYR A 26 -15.48 10.40 23.91
CA TYR A 26 -14.38 9.72 23.21
C TYR A 26 -14.82 8.33 22.73
N GLN A 27 -14.76 8.11 21.44
CA GLN A 27 -15.17 6.85 20.78
C GLN A 27 -14.60 5.60 21.44
N ARG A 28 -13.31 5.60 21.84
CA ARG A 28 -12.65 4.49 22.53
C ARG A 28 -13.29 4.15 23.89
N ASN A 29 -13.74 5.19 24.60
CA ASN A 29 -14.38 5.01 25.91
C ASN A 29 -15.81 4.51 25.74
N TRP A 30 -16.54 5.05 24.76
CA TRP A 30 -17.87 4.59 24.41
C TRP A 30 -17.86 3.10 23.99
N ILE A 31 -16.94 2.70 23.11
CA ILE A 31 -16.79 1.29 22.71
C ILE A 31 -16.59 0.41 23.95
N ARG A 32 -15.71 0.80 24.85
CA ARG A 32 -15.37 -0.01 26.04
C ARG A 32 -16.49 -0.09 27.06
N LYS A 33 -17.24 1.01 27.24
CA LYS A 33 -18.25 1.13 28.30
C LYS A 33 -19.65 0.71 27.85
N GLU A 34 -19.97 0.94 26.61
CA GLU A 34 -21.29 0.69 26.06
C GLU A 34 -21.30 -0.48 25.08
N LEU A 35 -20.52 -0.41 24.00
CA LEU A 35 -20.60 -1.40 22.92
C LEU A 35 -20.14 -2.79 23.36
N LEU A 36 -18.98 -2.91 23.99
CA LEU A 36 -18.47 -4.23 24.40
C LEU A 36 -19.36 -4.94 25.45
N PRO A 37 -19.94 -4.25 26.46
CA PRO A 37 -20.94 -4.86 27.33
C PRO A 37 -22.18 -5.32 26.57
N LEU A 38 -22.75 -4.46 25.69
CA LEU A 38 -23.90 -4.82 24.87
C LEU A 38 -23.67 -6.09 24.04
N LEU A 39 -22.48 -6.23 23.43
CA LEU A 39 -22.12 -7.43 22.68
C LEU A 39 -22.09 -8.69 23.56
N LYS A 40 -21.57 -8.57 24.79
CA LYS A 40 -21.51 -9.69 25.75
C LYS A 40 -22.90 -10.11 26.23
N GLU A 41 -23.76 -9.16 26.50
CA GLU A 41 -25.09 -9.40 27.08
C GLU A 41 -26.10 -9.87 26.04
N ASN A 42 -26.09 -9.28 24.83
CA ASN A 42 -27.15 -9.49 23.84
C ASN A 42 -26.78 -10.47 22.72
N LEU A 43 -25.46 -10.72 22.49
CA LEU A 43 -25.03 -11.67 21.47
C LEU A 43 -24.41 -12.92 22.07
N ASN A 44 -23.25 -12.77 22.72
CA ASN A 44 -22.49 -13.89 23.26
C ASN A 44 -21.53 -13.39 24.35
N PRO A 45 -21.51 -14.00 25.56
CA PRO A 45 -20.54 -13.66 26.59
C PRO A 45 -19.07 -13.72 26.13
N GLY A 46 -18.77 -14.60 25.15
CA GLY A 46 -17.46 -14.74 24.52
C GLY A 46 -17.18 -13.77 23.37
N ALA A 47 -18.11 -12.91 22.96
CA ALA A 47 -17.99 -12.07 21.75
C ALA A 47 -16.70 -11.26 21.70
N VAL A 48 -16.34 -10.62 22.81
CA VAL A 48 -15.11 -9.79 22.89
C VAL A 48 -13.84 -10.63 22.70
N ARG A 49 -13.83 -11.85 23.29
CA ARG A 49 -12.72 -12.79 23.12
C ARG A 49 -12.62 -13.27 21.67
N HIS A 50 -13.73 -13.67 21.07
CA HIS A 50 -13.74 -14.10 19.66
C HIS A 50 -13.26 -13.00 18.70
N ILE A 51 -13.63 -11.73 18.96
CA ILE A 51 -13.12 -10.59 18.18
C ILE A 51 -11.60 -10.43 18.38
N ALA A 52 -11.11 -10.56 19.60
CA ALA A 52 -9.68 -10.47 19.88
C ALA A 52 -8.90 -11.61 19.22
N ASP A 53 -9.38 -12.86 19.36
CA ASP A 53 -8.76 -14.04 18.74
C ASP A 53 -8.70 -13.90 17.21
N ALA A 54 -9.80 -13.45 16.59
CA ALA A 54 -9.84 -13.18 15.15
C ALA A 54 -8.86 -12.06 14.72
N ALA A 55 -8.75 -10.99 15.50
CA ALA A 55 -7.80 -9.93 15.25
C ALA A 55 -6.34 -10.41 15.33
N ASP A 56 -6.03 -11.26 16.31
CA ASP A 56 -4.71 -11.87 16.46
C ASP A 56 -4.37 -12.79 15.28
N ASP A 57 -5.32 -13.60 14.84
CA ASP A 57 -5.10 -14.50 13.69
C ASP A 57 -4.93 -13.72 12.38
N ILE A 58 -5.73 -12.68 12.14
CA ILE A 58 -5.54 -11.74 11.01
C ILE A 58 -4.16 -11.09 11.10
N GLY A 59 -3.71 -10.71 12.29
CA GLY A 59 -2.38 -10.15 12.52
C GLY A 59 -1.25 -11.10 12.11
N LYS A 60 -1.36 -12.39 12.48
CA LYS A 60 -0.41 -13.45 12.09
C LYS A 60 -0.39 -13.67 10.57
N TRP A 61 -1.58 -13.73 9.94
CA TRP A 61 -1.69 -13.90 8.48
C TRP A 61 -1.10 -12.71 7.73
N ARG A 62 -1.38 -11.48 8.19
CA ARG A 62 -0.79 -10.29 7.61
C ARG A 62 0.74 -10.29 7.70
N LYS A 63 1.28 -10.70 8.85
CA LYS A 63 2.73 -10.83 9.03
C LYS A 63 3.32 -11.83 8.03
N TYR A 64 2.72 -13.01 7.90
CA TYR A 64 3.16 -14.03 6.94
C TYR A 64 3.11 -13.51 5.50
N ILE A 65 1.99 -12.87 5.10
CA ILE A 65 1.85 -12.30 3.75
C ILE A 65 2.93 -11.24 3.50
N ARG A 66 3.22 -10.41 4.49
CA ARG A 66 4.27 -9.38 4.40
C ARG A 66 5.64 -10.01 4.20
N GLU A 67 6.00 -11.02 4.98
CA GLU A 67 7.26 -11.76 4.84
C GLU A 67 7.40 -12.41 3.46
N GLN A 68 6.33 -13.02 2.94
CA GLN A 68 6.33 -13.57 1.58
C GLN A 68 6.48 -12.46 0.53
N ALA A 69 5.79 -11.35 0.68
CA ALA A 69 5.90 -10.22 -0.24
C ALA A 69 7.30 -9.58 -0.21
N GLU A 70 7.97 -9.52 0.92
CA GLU A 70 9.35 -9.03 1.05
C GLU A 70 10.33 -9.92 0.29
N CYS A 71 10.18 -11.24 0.36
CA CYS A 71 10.99 -12.17 -0.43
C CYS A 71 10.76 -11.99 -1.94
N GLU A 72 9.52 -11.87 -2.38
CA GLU A 72 9.20 -11.68 -3.81
C GLU A 72 9.62 -10.28 -4.29
N ALA A 73 9.57 -9.27 -3.43
CA ALA A 73 9.94 -7.90 -3.76
C ALA A 73 11.39 -7.78 -4.25
N GLU A 74 12.31 -8.61 -3.78
CA GLU A 74 13.70 -8.64 -4.24
C GLU A 74 13.83 -8.92 -5.75
N HIS A 75 12.83 -9.61 -6.32
CA HIS A 75 12.79 -9.97 -7.75
C HIS A 75 11.91 -9.01 -8.57
N VAL A 76 11.02 -8.27 -7.91
CA VAL A 76 9.99 -7.44 -8.54
C VAL A 76 10.32 -5.96 -8.47
N ILE A 77 10.94 -5.50 -7.36
CA ILE A 77 11.28 -4.09 -7.11
C ILE A 77 12.78 -3.89 -7.27
N PHE A 78 13.17 -2.84 -7.97
CA PHE A 78 14.57 -2.46 -8.12
C PHE A 78 14.73 -0.94 -8.15
N HIS A 79 15.95 -0.46 -8.00
CA HIS A 79 16.27 0.96 -7.93
C HIS A 79 17.10 1.39 -9.13
N GLU A 80 16.74 2.50 -9.72
CA GLU A 80 17.48 3.14 -10.81
C GLU A 80 17.79 4.59 -10.42
N GLY A 81 19.00 4.83 -9.93
CA GLY A 81 19.37 6.11 -9.35
C GLY A 81 18.54 6.45 -8.11
N LYS A 82 17.66 7.46 -8.24
CA LYS A 82 16.75 7.90 -7.15
C LYS A 82 15.31 7.38 -7.33
N GLU A 83 15.05 6.66 -8.37
CA GLU A 83 13.72 6.17 -8.71
C GLU A 83 13.57 4.71 -8.26
N VAL A 84 12.36 4.35 -7.88
CA VAL A 84 11.99 2.98 -7.54
C VAL A 84 11.15 2.45 -8.69
N LEU A 85 11.50 1.28 -9.18
CA LEU A 85 10.81 0.61 -10.27
C LEU A 85 10.20 -0.71 -9.79
N LEU A 86 9.05 -1.07 -10.37
CA LEU A 86 8.39 -2.35 -10.14
C LEU A 86 8.16 -3.03 -11.49
N ARG A 87 8.61 -4.27 -11.62
CA ARG A 87 8.38 -5.10 -12.80
C ARG A 87 6.94 -5.58 -12.83
N ARG A 88 6.17 -5.00 -13.73
CA ARG A 88 4.73 -5.17 -13.83
C ARG A 88 4.33 -6.59 -14.29
N ASP A 89 5.07 -7.14 -15.24
CA ASP A 89 4.87 -8.49 -15.77
C ASP A 89 5.07 -9.56 -14.70
N VAL A 90 6.15 -9.45 -13.93
CA VAL A 90 6.47 -10.37 -12.83
C VAL A 90 5.44 -10.23 -11.71
N CYS A 91 5.12 -9.00 -11.30
CA CYS A 91 4.13 -8.75 -10.25
C CYS A 91 2.76 -9.35 -10.62
N ARG A 92 2.33 -9.23 -11.87
CA ARG A 92 1.06 -9.80 -12.37
C ARG A 92 0.99 -11.31 -12.25
N GLY A 93 2.11 -12.01 -12.31
CA GLY A 93 2.19 -13.47 -12.16
C GLY A 93 1.98 -13.96 -10.72
N LEU A 94 2.03 -13.08 -9.74
CA LEU A 94 1.90 -13.43 -8.33
C LEU A 94 0.43 -13.51 -7.89
N PRO A 95 0.12 -14.21 -6.78
CA PRO A 95 -1.20 -14.16 -6.16
C PRO A 95 -1.64 -12.73 -5.81
N GLU A 96 -2.93 -12.43 -5.95
CA GLU A 96 -3.50 -11.09 -5.72
C GLU A 96 -3.09 -10.47 -4.39
N VAL A 97 -3.09 -11.26 -3.32
CA VAL A 97 -2.73 -10.79 -1.98
C VAL A 97 -1.28 -10.33 -1.91
N LEU A 98 -0.37 -10.99 -2.63
CA LEU A 98 1.04 -10.60 -2.71
C LEU A 98 1.22 -9.37 -3.61
N GLN A 99 0.50 -9.27 -4.72
CA GLN A 99 0.54 -8.09 -5.59
C GLN A 99 0.20 -6.82 -4.80
N LYS A 100 -0.84 -6.87 -3.97
CA LYS A 100 -1.26 -5.73 -3.13
C LYS A 100 -0.21 -5.36 -2.08
N GLU A 101 0.41 -6.34 -1.45
CA GLU A 101 1.45 -6.08 -0.45
C GLU A 101 2.76 -5.59 -1.09
N ILE A 102 3.11 -6.10 -2.27
CA ILE A 102 4.26 -5.62 -3.06
C ILE A 102 4.06 -4.17 -3.51
N LEU A 103 2.85 -3.76 -3.88
CA LEU A 103 2.55 -2.35 -4.14
C LEU A 103 2.77 -1.47 -2.90
N SER A 104 2.44 -1.98 -1.72
CA SER A 104 2.74 -1.28 -0.46
C SER A 104 4.25 -1.11 -0.27
N LEU A 105 5.01 -2.19 -0.43
CA LEU A 105 6.47 -2.17 -0.36
C LEU A 105 7.10 -1.21 -1.39
N PHE A 106 6.60 -1.23 -2.62
CA PHE A 106 7.05 -0.34 -3.68
C PHE A 106 6.87 1.15 -3.31
N LEU A 107 5.71 1.51 -2.78
CA LEU A 107 5.46 2.89 -2.35
C LEU A 107 6.27 3.25 -1.10
N GLU A 108 6.41 2.35 -0.14
CA GLU A 108 7.19 2.56 1.07
C GLU A 108 8.67 2.81 0.79
N GLN A 109 9.25 2.15 -0.23
CA GLN A 109 10.65 2.35 -0.62
C GLN A 109 10.91 3.71 -1.27
N GLY A 110 9.94 4.30 -1.94
CA GLY A 110 10.12 5.53 -2.70
C GLY A 110 9.49 6.77 -2.07
N ILE A 111 8.54 6.63 -1.15
CA ILE A 111 7.82 7.73 -0.52
C ILE A 111 8.23 7.85 0.94
N SER A 112 8.89 8.94 1.29
CA SER A 112 9.18 9.27 2.70
C SER A 112 7.88 9.68 3.39
N GLY A 113 7.30 8.79 4.19
CA GLY A 113 6.06 9.04 4.93
C GLY A 113 4.79 8.79 4.10
N VAL A 114 4.41 7.53 3.96
CA VAL A 114 3.24 7.06 3.18
C VAL A 114 1.88 7.46 3.81
N LYS A 115 1.87 8.31 4.83
CA LYS A 115 0.66 8.60 5.65
C LYS A 115 -0.54 9.11 4.86
N ASP A 116 -0.31 9.78 3.74
CA ASP A 116 -1.37 10.39 2.94
C ASP A 116 -1.83 9.49 1.77
N VAL A 117 -1.19 8.33 1.57
CA VAL A 117 -1.61 7.36 0.56
C VAL A 117 -2.78 6.55 1.12
N THR A 118 -3.94 6.74 0.56
CA THR A 118 -5.17 6.08 0.99
C THR A 118 -5.37 4.72 0.31
N ARG A 119 -6.28 3.92 0.85
CA ARG A 119 -6.69 2.64 0.23
C ARG A 119 -7.10 2.80 -1.24
N ALA A 120 -7.81 3.89 -1.59
CA ALA A 120 -8.22 4.16 -2.97
C ALA A 120 -7.02 4.30 -3.93
N HIS A 121 -5.90 4.86 -3.48
CA HIS A 121 -4.68 4.94 -4.29
C HIS A 121 -4.09 3.54 -4.56
N TYR A 122 -4.07 2.67 -3.55
CA TYR A 122 -3.61 1.29 -3.73
C TYR A 122 -4.50 0.49 -4.68
N GLU A 123 -5.81 0.61 -4.55
CA GLU A 123 -6.78 -0.06 -5.42
C GLU A 123 -6.63 0.40 -6.88
N ALA A 124 -6.50 1.71 -7.11
CA ALA A 124 -6.27 2.25 -8.45
C ALA A 124 -4.94 1.79 -9.07
N LEU A 125 -3.86 1.70 -8.28
CA LEU A 125 -2.59 1.14 -8.75
C LEU A 125 -2.68 -0.36 -9.02
N TYR A 126 -3.39 -1.09 -8.19
CA TYR A 126 -3.62 -2.52 -8.38
C TYR A 126 -4.35 -2.82 -9.70
N GLU A 127 -5.40 -2.05 -10.01
CA GLU A 127 -6.10 -2.16 -11.29
C GLU A 127 -5.16 -1.94 -12.48
N LYS A 128 -4.22 -1.00 -12.35
CA LYS A 128 -3.20 -0.73 -13.37
C LYS A 128 -2.22 -1.89 -13.60
N ILE A 129 -2.00 -2.77 -12.63
CA ILE A 129 -1.18 -3.98 -12.86
C ILE A 129 -1.82 -4.87 -13.95
N ALA A 130 -3.12 -5.04 -13.90
CA ALA A 130 -3.86 -5.88 -14.84
C ALA A 130 -4.03 -5.24 -16.24
N GLU A 131 -4.16 -3.92 -16.28
CA GLU A 131 -4.36 -3.20 -17.54
C GLU A 131 -3.13 -3.28 -18.46
N LYS A 132 -3.38 -3.31 -19.76
CA LYS A 132 -2.34 -3.16 -20.78
C LYS A 132 -2.36 -1.71 -21.23
N GLY A 133 -1.29 -0.95 -20.99
CA GLY A 133 -1.19 0.43 -21.45
C GLY A 133 -0.28 1.29 -20.60
N ASN A 134 0.04 2.44 -21.15
CA ASN A 134 0.85 3.45 -20.49
C ASN A 134 -0.04 4.45 -19.76
N GLY A 135 0.50 5.09 -18.76
CA GLY A 135 -0.22 6.13 -18.04
C GLY A 135 0.58 6.72 -16.89
N THR A 136 0.03 7.78 -16.33
CA THR A 136 0.61 8.42 -15.17
C THR A 136 -0.45 8.52 -14.08
N PHE A 137 -0.11 8.10 -12.89
CA PHE A 137 -0.96 8.17 -11.71
C PHE A 137 -0.34 9.13 -10.71
N SER A 138 -1.12 10.12 -10.26
CA SER A 138 -0.68 11.11 -9.28
C SER A 138 -0.91 10.60 -7.87
N LEU A 139 0.10 10.76 -7.01
CA LEU A 139 0.04 10.43 -5.59
C LEU A 139 0.21 11.68 -4.73
N PRO A 140 -0.23 11.66 -3.46
CA PRO A 140 0.01 12.72 -2.50
C PRO A 140 1.50 13.06 -2.36
N GLY A 141 1.80 14.28 -1.93
CA GLY A 141 3.19 14.72 -1.74
C GLY A 141 3.97 15.01 -3.02
N GLY A 142 3.28 15.14 -4.16
CA GLY A 142 3.91 15.45 -5.45
C GLY A 142 4.63 14.27 -6.09
N TYR A 143 4.27 13.04 -5.70
CA TYR A 143 4.77 11.84 -6.33
C TYR A 143 3.90 11.41 -7.51
N PHE A 144 4.50 10.71 -8.45
CA PHE A 144 3.85 10.14 -9.62
C PHE A 144 4.30 8.70 -9.80
N VAL A 145 3.35 7.83 -10.16
CA VAL A 145 3.67 6.51 -10.71
C VAL A 145 3.47 6.58 -12.22
N VAL A 146 4.54 6.45 -12.95
CA VAL A 146 4.51 6.34 -14.40
C VAL A 146 4.42 4.87 -14.75
N CYS A 147 3.37 4.50 -15.46
CA CYS A 147 3.13 3.13 -15.90
C CYS A 147 3.51 3.00 -17.35
N ASP A 148 4.42 2.11 -17.68
CA ASP A 148 4.66 1.64 -19.05
C ASP A 148 4.23 0.16 -19.18
N TYR A 149 4.54 -0.50 -20.29
CA TYR A 149 4.15 -1.89 -20.53
C TYR A 149 4.82 -2.89 -19.58
N GLU A 150 6.03 -2.58 -19.11
CA GLU A 150 6.89 -3.48 -18.34
C GLU A 150 7.02 -3.06 -16.87
N HIS A 151 6.98 -1.74 -16.60
CA HIS A 151 7.32 -1.22 -15.29
C HIS A 151 6.32 -0.20 -14.75
N PHE A 152 6.26 -0.10 -13.44
CA PHE A 152 5.83 1.07 -12.72
C PHE A 152 7.07 1.79 -12.21
N ARG A 153 7.16 3.09 -12.46
CA ARG A 153 8.25 3.95 -12.01
C ARG A 153 7.71 5.00 -11.05
N LEU A 154 8.22 5.02 -9.83
CA LEU A 154 7.87 6.01 -8.83
C LEU A 154 8.87 7.17 -8.85
N THR A 155 8.38 8.37 -9.10
CA THR A 155 9.19 9.57 -9.28
C THR A 155 8.53 10.81 -8.69
N LYS A 156 9.33 11.83 -8.33
CA LYS A 156 8.84 13.19 -8.02
C LYS A 156 8.79 14.10 -9.24
N ASN A 157 9.45 13.70 -10.32
CA ASN A 157 9.44 14.49 -11.54
C ASN A 157 8.12 14.26 -12.27
N LYS A 158 7.35 15.34 -12.46
CA LYS A 158 6.15 15.24 -13.28
C LYS A 158 6.57 14.80 -14.68
N PRO A 159 6.08 13.66 -15.16
CA PRO A 159 6.43 13.21 -16.50
C PRO A 159 5.99 14.28 -17.50
N GLN A 160 6.91 14.71 -18.33
CA GLN A 160 6.56 15.54 -19.47
C GLN A 160 5.67 14.71 -20.38
N LYS A 161 4.58 15.30 -20.84
CA LYS A 161 3.73 14.68 -21.85
C LYS A 161 4.63 14.47 -23.07
N GLN A 162 4.97 13.23 -23.39
CA GLN A 162 5.60 12.94 -24.67
C GLN A 162 4.62 13.43 -25.74
N GLU A 163 5.00 14.45 -26.46
CA GLU A 163 4.27 14.84 -27.65
C GLU A 163 4.33 13.64 -28.60
N ASN A 164 3.16 13.22 -29.08
CA ASN A 164 3.11 12.17 -30.10
C ASN A 164 3.79 12.76 -31.34
N ILE A 165 5.02 12.35 -31.59
CA ILE A 165 5.72 12.76 -32.82
C ILE A 165 5.12 11.90 -33.93
N CYS A 166 4.24 12.47 -34.71
CA CYS A 166 3.80 11.88 -35.97
C CYS A 166 4.89 12.14 -37.01
N VAL A 167 5.63 11.14 -37.40
CA VAL A 167 6.55 11.20 -38.52
C VAL A 167 5.85 10.59 -39.73
N GLU A 168 5.60 11.40 -40.75
CA GLU A 168 5.19 10.87 -42.04
C GLU A 168 6.40 10.17 -42.68
N CYS A 169 6.32 8.84 -42.75
CA CYS A 169 7.35 8.03 -43.40
C CYS A 169 6.97 7.79 -44.85
N ASP A 170 7.81 8.28 -45.78
CA ASP A 170 7.69 7.90 -47.18
C ASP A 170 8.16 6.44 -47.31
N MET A 171 7.22 5.56 -47.64
CA MET A 171 7.45 4.11 -47.78
C MET A 171 8.43 3.78 -48.95
N ALA A 172 8.77 4.74 -49.76
CA ALA A 172 9.70 4.56 -50.89
C ALA A 172 11.18 4.62 -50.50
N SER A 173 11.54 5.18 -49.35
CA SER A 173 12.92 5.43 -48.94
C SER A 173 13.53 4.44 -47.91
N GLY A 174 12.85 3.32 -47.66
CA GLY A 174 13.29 2.31 -46.70
C GLY A 174 12.94 2.67 -45.28
N ASN A 175 12.39 1.69 -44.56
CA ASN A 175 11.71 1.77 -43.28
C ASN A 175 12.59 2.21 -42.07
N ILE A 176 13.48 3.18 -42.22
CA ILE A 176 14.37 3.68 -41.18
C ILE A 176 14.09 5.15 -40.92
N VAL A 177 13.72 5.48 -39.69
CA VAL A 177 13.54 6.88 -39.24
C VAL A 177 14.53 7.15 -38.12
N GLU A 178 15.27 8.24 -38.23
CA GLU A 178 16.15 8.74 -37.18
C GLU A 178 15.38 9.74 -36.31
N MET A 179 15.40 9.51 -34.99
CA MET A 179 14.84 10.42 -33.99
C MET A 179 15.80 10.51 -32.82
N ASP A 180 16.24 11.70 -32.46
CA ASP A 180 17.16 11.98 -31.35
C ASP A 180 18.44 11.11 -31.37
N GLY A 181 18.99 10.84 -32.56
CA GLY A 181 20.18 10.01 -32.73
C GLY A 181 19.93 8.48 -32.61
N VAL A 182 18.68 8.08 -32.56
CA VAL A 182 18.26 6.66 -32.52
C VAL A 182 17.57 6.31 -33.85
N TYR A 183 17.99 5.20 -34.45
CA TYR A 183 17.43 4.72 -35.71
C TYR A 183 16.34 3.67 -35.47
N TYR A 184 15.13 3.97 -35.89
CA TYR A 184 13.97 3.07 -35.78
C TYR A 184 13.74 2.39 -37.15
N ARG A 185 13.68 1.06 -37.13
CA ARG A 185 13.37 0.27 -38.32
C ARG A 185 11.97 -0.33 -38.20
N PHE A 186 11.08 0.05 -39.09
CA PHE A 186 9.74 -0.53 -39.19
C PHE A 186 9.77 -1.76 -40.12
N ARG A 187 9.12 -2.84 -39.70
CA ARG A 187 8.93 -4.07 -40.49
C ARG A 187 7.47 -4.20 -40.91
#